data_106d1acb10e131178a35070db0058baa
#
_entry.id   106d1acb10e131178a35070db0058baa
#
_cell.length_a   1.000
_cell.length_b   1.000
_cell.length_c   1.000
_cell.angle_alpha   90.00
_cell.angle_beta   90.00
_cell.angle_gamma   90.00
#
_symmetry.space_group_name_H-M   'P 1'
#
loop_
_entity.id
_entity.type
_entity.pdbx_description
1 polymer ?
#
loop_
_entity_poly.entity_id
_entity_poly.type
_entity_poly.pdbx_seq_one_letter_code
_entity_poly.pdbx_strand_id
1 'polypeptide(L)'
;MCGITGIFLHNSIQNSQLAETVSAMASSLEHRGPDDSGVWLDSKKQVAFGHRRLSIVDISSSGHQPMASASKRYVMTYNGEIYNHIQIRNELNNLNPNLNWKGHS
;
A
#
# COMPACT_ATOMS: atom_id res chain seq x y z
N MET A 1 5.69 -7.08 12.03
CA MET A 1 5.97 -5.96 11.09
C MET A 1 5.61 -6.39 9.68
N CYS A 2 4.94 -5.53 8.95
CA CYS A 2 4.51 -5.79 7.57
C CYS A 2 5.69 -6.10 6.62
N GLY A 3 5.39 -6.72 5.49
CA GLY A 3 6.34 -6.91 4.40
C GLY A 3 5.94 -6.06 3.19
N ILE A 4 6.90 -5.40 2.57
CA ILE A 4 6.71 -4.66 1.32
C ILE A 4 7.65 -5.17 0.25
N THR A 5 7.19 -5.15 -0.99
CA THR A 5 8.00 -5.48 -2.16
C THR A 5 7.57 -4.64 -3.35
N GLY A 6 8.45 -4.54 -4.34
CA GLY A 6 8.14 -3.79 -5.56
C GLY A 6 9.06 -4.15 -6.71
N ILE A 7 8.59 -3.87 -7.90
CA ILE A 7 9.31 -4.07 -9.16
C ILE A 7 9.16 -2.81 -10.00
N PHE A 8 10.27 -2.40 -10.60
CA PHE A 8 10.29 -1.42 -11.67
C PHE A 8 11.14 -1.97 -12.82
N LEU A 9 10.55 -2.08 -14.00
CA LEU A 9 11.21 -2.67 -15.17
C LEU A 9 11.43 -1.62 -16.26
N HIS A 10 12.60 -1.66 -16.87
CA HIS A 10 12.90 -0.85 -18.05
C HIS A 10 12.36 -1.51 -19.34
N ASN A 11 12.33 -2.83 -19.39
CA ASN A 11 11.84 -3.58 -20.54
C ASN A 11 10.42 -4.07 -20.27
N SER A 12 9.54 -3.90 -21.24
CA SER A 12 8.16 -4.37 -21.13
C SER A 12 8.09 -5.89 -21.06
N ILE A 13 7.37 -6.38 -20.06
CA ILE A 13 6.91 -7.77 -19.97
C ILE A 13 5.38 -7.80 -19.99
N GLN A 14 4.81 -8.97 -20.19
CA GLN A 14 3.36 -9.13 -20.14
C GLN A 14 2.83 -8.80 -18.73
N ASN A 15 1.68 -8.16 -18.66
CA ASN A 15 1.05 -7.81 -17.38
C ASN A 15 0.81 -9.02 -16.48
N SER A 16 0.46 -10.17 -17.05
CA SER A 16 0.30 -11.42 -16.32
C SER A 16 1.61 -11.85 -15.64
N GLN A 17 2.74 -11.74 -16.32
CA GLN A 17 4.06 -12.05 -15.76
C GLN A 17 4.44 -11.09 -14.63
N LEU A 18 4.17 -9.80 -14.80
CA LEU A 18 4.42 -8.78 -13.77
C LEU A 18 3.57 -9.05 -12.53
N ALA A 19 2.28 -9.34 -12.71
CA ALA A 19 1.36 -9.66 -11.63
C ALA A 19 1.77 -10.94 -10.89
N GLU A 20 2.09 -12.01 -11.59
CA GLU A 20 2.55 -13.28 -11.01
C GLU A 20 3.85 -13.09 -10.22
N THR A 21 4.81 -12.35 -10.78
CA THR A 21 6.11 -12.13 -10.13
C THR A 21 5.94 -11.35 -8.82
N VAL A 22 5.22 -10.23 -8.84
CA VAL A 22 5.03 -9.44 -7.61
C VAL A 22 4.19 -10.19 -6.59
N SER A 23 3.23 -11.00 -7.01
CA SER A 23 2.45 -11.86 -6.12
C SER A 23 3.31 -12.92 -5.45
N ALA A 24 4.20 -13.56 -6.19
CA ALA A 24 5.17 -14.52 -5.63
C ALA A 24 6.12 -13.86 -4.64
N MET A 25 6.62 -12.65 -4.97
CA MET A 25 7.45 -11.86 -4.07
C MET A 25 6.71 -11.51 -2.77
N ALA A 26 5.45 -11.06 -2.87
CA ALA A 26 4.63 -10.78 -1.69
C ALA A 26 4.39 -12.04 -0.86
N SER A 27 4.11 -13.18 -1.50
CA SER A 27 3.89 -14.46 -0.81
C SER A 27 5.12 -14.91 -0.01
N SER A 28 6.32 -14.64 -0.50
CA SER A 28 7.56 -14.96 0.23
C SER A 28 7.70 -14.18 1.55
N LEU A 29 6.93 -13.09 1.71
CA LEU A 29 6.91 -12.24 2.89
C LEU A 29 5.73 -12.55 3.85
N GLU A 30 5.02 -13.66 3.65
CA GLU A 30 3.85 -14.02 4.46
C GLU A 30 4.15 -14.11 5.95
N HIS A 31 5.34 -14.60 6.30
CA HIS A 31 5.80 -14.68 7.70
C HIS A 31 5.89 -13.32 8.40
N ARG A 32 6.00 -12.22 7.64
CA ARG A 32 6.03 -10.85 8.17
C ARG A 32 4.64 -10.26 8.36
N GLY A 33 3.69 -10.64 7.52
CA GLY A 33 2.34 -10.10 7.52
C GLY A 33 1.30 -11.12 7.06
N PRO A 34 0.81 -11.96 7.99
CA PRO A 34 -0.12 -13.03 7.65
C PRO A 34 -1.58 -12.55 7.48
N ASP A 35 -1.93 -11.35 7.97
CA ASP A 35 -3.32 -10.93 8.16
C ASP A 35 -3.99 -10.41 6.88
N ASP A 36 -3.22 -9.79 5.98
CA ASP A 36 -3.75 -9.28 4.72
C ASP A 36 -2.66 -9.25 3.65
N SER A 37 -3.07 -9.31 2.39
CA SER A 37 -2.18 -9.30 1.23
C SER A 37 -2.76 -8.43 0.13
N GLY A 38 -1.93 -7.59 -0.48
CA GLY A 38 -2.33 -6.76 -1.60
C GLY A 38 -1.25 -6.65 -2.66
N VAL A 39 -1.71 -6.50 -3.89
CA VAL A 39 -0.87 -6.27 -5.06
C VAL A 39 -1.47 -5.14 -5.89
N TRP A 40 -0.62 -4.27 -6.36
CA TRP A 40 -0.99 -3.22 -7.30
C TRP A 40 0.04 -3.17 -8.43
N LEU A 41 -0.42 -2.90 -9.65
CA LEU A 41 0.47 -2.73 -10.79
C LEU A 41 0.00 -1.59 -11.71
N ASP A 42 0.96 -0.89 -12.30
CA ASP A 42 0.79 -0.01 -13.44
C ASP A 42 1.48 -0.65 -14.66
N SER A 43 0.67 -1.20 -15.54
CA SER A 43 1.15 -1.92 -16.73
C SER A 43 1.89 -1.00 -17.71
N LYS A 44 1.48 0.26 -17.81
CA LYS A 44 2.10 1.24 -18.72
C LYS A 44 3.50 1.65 -18.27
N LYS A 45 3.68 1.77 -16.97
CA LYS A 45 4.94 2.17 -16.35
C LYS A 45 5.81 0.98 -15.94
N GLN A 46 5.30 -0.23 -16.06
CA GLN A 46 5.97 -1.46 -15.63
C GLN A 46 6.42 -1.40 -14.16
N VAL A 47 5.52 -0.91 -13.31
CA VAL A 47 5.71 -0.80 -11.86
C VAL A 47 4.68 -1.68 -11.17
N ALA A 48 5.11 -2.43 -10.18
CA ALA A 48 4.22 -3.20 -9.33
C ALA A 48 4.65 -3.11 -7.87
N PHE A 49 3.67 -3.09 -6.96
CA PHE A 49 3.87 -3.16 -5.52
C PHE A 49 3.15 -4.36 -4.93
N GLY A 50 3.77 -4.97 -3.94
CA GLY A 50 3.15 -5.98 -3.10
C GLY A 50 3.28 -5.62 -1.62
N HIS A 51 2.26 -5.99 -0.84
CA HIS A 51 2.20 -5.75 0.59
C HIS A 51 1.68 -6.97 1.34
N ARG A 52 2.30 -7.26 2.46
CA ARG A 52 1.82 -8.23 3.46
C ARG A 52 1.62 -7.50 4.77
N ARG A 53 0.42 -7.59 5.31
CA ARG A 53 0.02 -6.81 6.49
C ARG A 53 0.05 -7.64 7.75
N LEU A 54 0.63 -7.09 8.80
CA LEU A 54 0.39 -7.47 10.18
C LEU A 54 -0.48 -6.38 10.81
N SER A 55 -1.72 -6.73 11.14
CA SER A 55 -2.71 -5.79 11.67
C SER A 55 -2.54 -5.64 13.17
N ILE A 56 -1.99 -4.51 13.63
CA ILE A 56 -1.73 -4.26 15.05
C ILE A 56 -2.65 -3.14 15.57
N VAL A 57 -2.59 -1.96 14.97
CA VAL A 57 -3.30 -0.76 15.43
C VAL A 57 -4.71 -0.67 14.85
N ASP A 58 -4.83 -0.89 13.54
CA ASP A 58 -6.12 -0.90 12.84
C ASP A 58 -6.30 -2.26 12.17
N ILE A 59 -7.24 -3.04 12.66
CA ILE A 59 -7.57 -4.37 12.13
C ILE A 59 -8.60 -4.32 11.00
N SER A 60 -9.10 -3.13 10.67
CA SER A 60 -10.09 -2.97 9.61
C SER A 60 -9.48 -3.10 8.21
N SER A 61 -10.32 -3.30 7.21
CA SER A 61 -9.94 -3.30 5.79
C SER A 61 -9.45 -1.93 5.30
N SER A 62 -9.69 -0.85 6.07
CA SER A 62 -9.22 0.50 5.73
C SER A 62 -7.69 0.61 5.66
N GLY A 63 -6.98 -0.28 6.35
CA GLY A 63 -5.52 -0.37 6.30
C GLY A 63 -4.97 -1.26 5.18
N HIS A 64 -5.81 -1.73 4.26
CA HIS A 64 -5.35 -2.52 3.11
C HIS A 64 -4.36 -1.75 2.24
N GLN A 65 -3.28 -2.41 1.84
CA GLN A 65 -2.23 -1.83 0.99
C GLN A 65 -1.85 -2.79 -0.16
N PRO A 66 -1.33 -2.30 -1.30
CA PRO A 66 -1.01 -0.89 -1.60
C PRO A 66 -2.25 0.00 -1.61
N MET A 67 -2.07 1.25 -1.16
CA MET A 67 -3.17 2.21 -0.98
C MET A 67 -3.07 3.32 -2.03
N ALA A 68 -4.18 3.57 -2.73
CA ALA A 68 -4.27 4.67 -3.68
C ALA A 68 -4.88 5.91 -3.02
N SER A 69 -4.37 7.10 -3.38
CA SER A 69 -5.00 8.37 -3.05
C SER A 69 -6.40 8.47 -3.69
N ALA A 70 -7.25 9.35 -3.15
CA ALA A 70 -8.59 9.60 -3.70
C ALA A 70 -8.55 10.01 -5.19
N SER A 71 -7.55 10.79 -5.58
CA SER A 71 -7.30 11.19 -6.98
C SER A 71 -6.71 10.07 -7.85
N LYS A 72 -6.32 8.94 -7.26
CA LYS A 72 -5.55 7.85 -7.89
C LYS A 72 -4.21 8.28 -8.49
N ARG A 73 -3.76 9.49 -8.17
CA ARG A 73 -2.49 10.04 -8.65
C ARG A 73 -1.29 9.42 -7.95
N TYR A 74 -1.47 8.99 -6.71
CA TYR A 74 -0.43 8.41 -5.88
C TYR A 74 -0.85 7.02 -5.41
N VAL A 75 0.11 6.12 -5.37
CA VAL A 75 -0.04 4.78 -4.77
C VAL A 75 1.11 4.58 -3.80
N MET A 76 0.78 4.09 -2.62
CA MET A 76 1.73 3.90 -1.53
C MET A 76 1.69 2.46 -1.02
N THR A 77 2.86 1.92 -0.74
CA THR A 77 3.03 0.77 0.15
C THR A 77 3.98 1.21 1.27
N TYR A 78 3.62 0.91 2.52
CA TYR A 78 4.29 1.46 3.68
C TYR A 78 4.36 0.45 4.82
N ASN A 79 5.51 0.35 5.46
CA ASN A 79 5.72 -0.41 6.67
C ASN A 79 6.27 0.52 7.76
N GLY A 80 5.42 1.01 8.64
CA GLY A 80 5.79 1.93 9.71
C GLY A 80 4.57 2.54 10.40
N GLU A 81 4.83 3.46 11.31
CA GLU A 81 3.82 4.23 12.03
C GLU A 81 4.19 5.71 12.03
N ILE A 82 3.18 6.57 11.89
CA ILE A 82 3.31 8.01 12.00
C ILE A 82 2.81 8.41 13.38
N TYR A 83 3.72 8.60 14.32
CA TYR A 83 3.39 8.81 15.74
C TYR A 83 2.52 10.05 15.99
N ASN A 84 2.73 11.11 15.22
CA ASN A 84 1.96 12.35 15.32
C ASN A 84 0.83 12.44 14.29
N HIS A 85 0.28 11.31 13.85
CA HIS A 85 -0.74 11.28 12.81
C HIS A 85 -2.00 12.09 13.18
N ILE A 86 -2.39 12.14 14.46
CA ILE A 86 -3.54 12.92 14.92
C ILE A 86 -3.28 14.42 14.71
N GLN A 87 -2.11 14.90 15.05
CA GLN A 87 -1.72 16.30 14.84
C GLN A 87 -1.75 16.66 13.35
N ILE A 88 -1.11 15.83 12.51
CA ILE A 88 -1.07 16.01 11.05
C ILE A 88 -2.49 15.98 10.47
N ARG A 89 -3.34 15.06 10.92
CA ARG A 89 -4.75 14.99 10.49
C ARG A 89 -5.49 16.28 10.80
N ASN A 90 -5.32 16.84 11.99
CA ASN A 90 -5.97 18.10 12.40
C ASN A 90 -5.49 19.28 11.53
N GLU A 91 -4.20 19.38 11.27
CA GLU A 91 -3.62 20.40 10.41
C GLU A 91 -4.18 20.28 8.96
N LEU A 92 -4.23 19.07 8.42
CA LEU A 92 -4.79 18.82 7.08
C LEU A 92 -6.28 19.13 7.00
N ASN A 93 -7.06 18.80 8.02
CA ASN A 93 -8.50 19.14 8.10
C ASN A 93 -8.73 20.65 8.15
N ASN A 94 -7.84 21.40 8.81
CA ASN A 94 -7.89 22.86 8.85
C ASN A 94 -7.60 23.47 7.47
N LEU A 95 -6.68 22.88 6.73
CA LEU A 95 -6.34 23.31 5.36
C LEU A 95 -7.41 22.92 4.34
N ASN A 96 -8.02 21.77 4.50
CA ASN A 96 -9.06 21.24 3.61
C ASN A 96 -10.09 20.41 4.40
N PRO A 97 -11.21 21.04 4.82
CA PRO A 97 -12.23 20.35 5.63
C PRO A 97 -12.98 19.22 4.88
N ASN A 98 -12.81 19.13 3.56
CA ASN A 98 -13.49 18.13 2.73
C ASN A 98 -12.64 16.85 2.49
N LEU A 99 -11.59 16.64 3.27
CA LEU A 99 -10.78 15.44 3.18
C LEU A 99 -11.59 14.21 3.62
N ASN A 100 -11.58 13.18 2.77
CA ASN A 100 -12.25 11.92 3.05
C ASN A 100 -11.23 10.89 3.59
N TRP A 101 -11.17 10.80 4.91
CA TRP A 101 -10.30 9.84 5.59
C TRP A 101 -10.89 8.43 5.53
N LYS A 102 -10.05 7.43 5.19
CA LYS A 102 -10.48 6.03 5.10
C LYS A 102 -10.28 5.25 6.40
N GLY A 103 -9.35 5.67 7.24
CA GLY A 103 -8.99 4.98 8.48
C GLY A 103 -8.79 5.93 9.65
N HIS A 104 -8.44 5.35 10.79
CA HIS A 104 -8.25 6.08 12.05
C HIS A 104 -6.79 6.17 12.49
N SER A 105 -5.91 5.43 11.85
CA SER A 105 -4.47 5.44 12.11
C SER A 105 -3.67 6.03 10.95
#